data_d42e1cf588f85fcb5cc2779732a13970
#
_entry.id   d42e1cf588f85fcb5cc2779732a13970
#
_cell.length_a   1.000
_cell.length_b   1.000
_cell.length_c   1.000
_cell.angle_alpha   90.00
_cell.angle_beta   90.00
_cell.angle_gamma   90.00
#
_symmetry.space_group_name_H-M   'P 1'
#
loop_
_entity.id
_entity.type
_entity.pdbx_description
1 polymer ?
#
loop_
_entity_poly.entity_id
_entity_poly.type
_entity_poly.pdbx_seq_one_letter_code
_entity_poly.pdbx_strand_id
1 'polypeptide(L)'
;MYGNHVLLRSLNPLAVARGDDIPDAVTIDGVSLSRGDILGAATSVAERVAQADRLAVLATPSVKTVLAVVGCLIAGVTIVPVPPDAGPAERAHILRDSGAQAWLGAAPDDTAGLQVLPVRQHARSWHSYPDPHPSSTAFVLYTSGTTGPPKGVLLSREAIAAGIDALAEAWQWTWKDTLVHGLPLFHVHGLILGLLGPLRVGSPVIHTGKPTPELYAAAGGSLYFGVPTVWSRVAADADSARALSGARLLVSGSAPLPVPVFEKLRELTGQAPVERYGMSETLITLSTRADGERRPGSVGLPVAGVDTRLVGEDGAVLPHDGDSIGALQVRGPMVFDGYLNNPEATAESFTADGWFDTGDVAVIEPDGFHRIVGRASTDLIKSGGYRVGAGEIETVLLGHATVDEVAVVGLPDEDLGQKIVAFVVGTGVEPTVLIDLVASELSNHKRPREIRVVDSLPRNAMGKVQKKQLS
;
A
#
# COMPACT_ATOMS: atom_id res chain seq x y z
N MET A 1 -33.59 0.61 -7.01
CA MET A 1 -32.28 1.31 -6.92
C MET A 1 -31.42 0.48 -5.99
N TYR A 2 -30.51 -0.32 -6.52
CA TYR A 2 -29.51 -1.01 -5.70
C TYR A 2 -28.53 0.06 -5.24
N GLY A 3 -28.48 0.29 -3.93
CA GLY A 3 -27.75 1.41 -3.33
C GLY A 3 -26.23 1.36 -3.62
N ASN A 4 -25.60 2.50 -3.53
CA ASN A 4 -24.16 2.74 -3.70
C ASN A 4 -23.24 1.97 -2.70
N HIS A 5 -23.78 1.00 -1.96
CA HIS A 5 -23.14 0.37 -0.81
C HIS A 5 -22.60 -1.05 -1.04
N VAL A 6 -22.89 -1.68 -2.19
CA VAL A 6 -22.38 -3.02 -2.49
C VAL A 6 -20.88 -2.92 -2.80
N LEU A 7 -20.03 -3.47 -1.93
CA LEU A 7 -18.58 -3.42 -2.09
C LEU A 7 -18.10 -4.08 -3.39
N LEU A 8 -18.74 -5.20 -3.78
CA LEU A 8 -18.38 -5.99 -4.96
C LEU A 8 -19.38 -5.78 -6.11
N ARG A 9 -19.52 -4.56 -6.59
CA ARG A 9 -20.54 -4.16 -7.59
C ARG A 9 -20.56 -5.00 -8.86
N SER A 10 -19.41 -5.47 -9.32
CA SER A 10 -19.34 -6.25 -10.57
C SER A 10 -19.81 -7.70 -10.40
N LEU A 11 -19.85 -8.21 -9.19
CA LEU A 11 -20.36 -9.54 -8.88
C LEU A 11 -21.89 -9.51 -8.70
N ASN A 12 -22.58 -9.10 -9.74
CA ASN A 12 -24.05 -8.99 -9.74
C ASN A 12 -24.68 -10.22 -10.39
N PRO A 13 -25.52 -11.00 -9.66
CA PRO A 13 -26.17 -12.18 -10.21
C PRO A 13 -27.02 -11.91 -11.45
N LEU A 14 -27.67 -10.74 -11.52
CA LEU A 14 -28.50 -10.36 -12.66
C LEU A 14 -27.67 -10.06 -13.92
N ALA A 15 -26.48 -9.47 -13.77
CA ALA A 15 -25.57 -9.23 -14.89
C ALA A 15 -25.03 -10.56 -15.44
N VAL A 16 -24.61 -11.47 -14.56
CA VAL A 16 -24.18 -12.82 -14.94
C VAL A 16 -25.30 -13.58 -15.66
N ALA A 17 -26.52 -13.53 -15.15
CA ALA A 17 -27.67 -14.19 -15.75
C ALA A 17 -28.08 -13.62 -17.13
N ARG A 18 -27.75 -12.36 -17.41
CA ARG A 18 -28.00 -11.71 -18.72
C ARG A 18 -26.92 -11.97 -19.76
N GLY A 19 -25.86 -12.71 -19.41
CA GLY A 19 -24.73 -12.98 -20.31
C GLY A 19 -23.66 -11.88 -20.34
N ASP A 20 -23.71 -10.91 -19.42
CA ASP A 20 -22.68 -9.86 -19.25
C ASP A 20 -21.49 -10.38 -18.43
N ASP A 21 -21.21 -11.69 -18.50
CA ASP A 21 -20.08 -12.29 -17.77
C ASP A 21 -18.76 -11.99 -18.47
N ILE A 22 -17.74 -11.72 -17.66
CA ILE A 22 -16.34 -11.58 -18.12
C ILE A 22 -15.62 -12.88 -17.79
N PRO A 23 -15.13 -13.64 -18.79
CA PRO A 23 -14.55 -14.96 -18.60
C PRO A 23 -13.24 -14.97 -17.81
N ASP A 24 -12.53 -13.87 -17.81
CA ASP A 24 -11.20 -13.66 -17.19
C ASP A 24 -11.21 -12.50 -16.18
N ALA A 25 -12.31 -12.41 -15.41
CA ALA A 25 -12.45 -11.36 -14.39
C ALA A 25 -11.31 -11.37 -13.35
N VAL A 26 -10.83 -12.55 -12.98
CA VAL A 26 -9.62 -12.72 -12.15
C VAL A 26 -8.78 -13.85 -12.73
N THR A 27 -7.56 -13.54 -13.11
CA THR A 27 -6.52 -14.53 -13.45
C THR A 27 -5.48 -14.58 -12.34
N ILE A 28 -5.29 -15.73 -11.71
CA ILE A 28 -4.37 -15.94 -10.60
C ILE A 28 -3.91 -17.39 -10.58
N ASP A 29 -2.62 -17.63 -10.29
CA ASP A 29 -2.03 -18.98 -10.23
C ASP A 29 -2.26 -19.78 -11.53
N GLY A 30 -2.21 -19.11 -12.69
CA GLY A 30 -2.46 -19.70 -14.00
C GLY A 30 -3.92 -20.09 -14.30
N VAL A 31 -4.85 -19.74 -13.40
CA VAL A 31 -6.29 -20.03 -13.54
C VAL A 31 -7.06 -18.74 -13.77
N SER A 32 -7.87 -18.69 -14.83
CA SER A 32 -8.84 -17.62 -15.06
C SER A 32 -10.22 -18.00 -14.53
N LEU A 33 -10.85 -17.06 -13.86
CA LEU A 33 -12.20 -17.20 -13.31
C LEU A 33 -13.10 -16.13 -13.91
N SER A 34 -14.28 -16.52 -14.38
CA SER A 34 -15.32 -15.58 -14.75
C SER A 34 -15.98 -14.96 -13.50
N ARG A 35 -16.73 -13.87 -13.67
CA ARG A 35 -17.56 -13.32 -12.58
C ARG A 35 -18.55 -14.34 -12.06
N GLY A 36 -19.15 -15.13 -12.95
CA GLY A 36 -20.06 -16.21 -12.61
C GLY A 36 -19.39 -17.32 -11.79
N ASP A 37 -18.18 -17.71 -12.17
CA ASP A 37 -17.38 -18.68 -11.42
C ASP A 37 -17.08 -18.19 -10.00
N ILE A 38 -16.63 -16.92 -9.89
CA ILE A 38 -16.32 -16.31 -8.60
C ILE A 38 -17.59 -16.24 -7.75
N LEU A 39 -18.69 -15.71 -8.29
CA LEU A 39 -19.94 -15.54 -7.56
C LEU A 39 -20.49 -16.87 -7.07
N GLY A 40 -20.62 -17.87 -7.95
CA GLY A 40 -21.16 -19.18 -7.59
C GLY A 40 -20.32 -19.92 -6.56
N ALA A 41 -18.99 -19.94 -6.73
CA ALA A 41 -18.09 -20.60 -5.79
C ALA A 41 -17.99 -19.85 -4.45
N ALA A 42 -17.90 -18.54 -4.46
CA ALA A 42 -17.85 -17.71 -3.25
C ALA A 42 -19.18 -17.76 -2.47
N THR A 43 -20.33 -17.83 -3.15
CA THR A 43 -21.61 -18.04 -2.47
C THR A 43 -21.67 -19.40 -1.78
N SER A 44 -21.09 -20.44 -2.38
CA SER A 44 -20.94 -21.75 -1.70
C SER A 44 -20.01 -21.69 -0.48
N VAL A 45 -19.02 -20.81 -0.47
CA VAL A 45 -18.20 -20.53 0.73
C VAL A 45 -19.04 -19.79 1.76
N ALA A 46 -19.78 -18.75 1.35
CA ALA A 46 -20.63 -17.95 2.23
C ALA A 46 -21.61 -18.80 3.04
N GLU A 47 -22.27 -19.80 2.43
CA GLU A 47 -23.18 -20.72 3.12
C GLU A 47 -22.54 -21.46 4.30
N ARG A 48 -21.23 -21.74 4.22
CA ARG A 48 -20.50 -22.48 5.27
C ARG A 48 -19.98 -21.60 6.38
N VAL A 49 -19.78 -20.32 6.09
CA VAL A 49 -19.13 -19.39 7.01
C VAL A 49 -20.08 -18.36 7.63
N ALA A 50 -21.33 -18.32 7.23
CA ALA A 50 -22.31 -17.30 7.63
C ALA A 50 -22.58 -17.21 9.14
N GLN A 51 -22.15 -18.18 9.94
CA GLN A 51 -22.27 -18.18 11.41
C GLN A 51 -20.96 -17.74 12.11
N ALA A 52 -19.92 -17.47 11.35
CA ALA A 52 -18.66 -17.00 11.91
C ALA A 52 -18.62 -15.46 11.95
N ASP A 53 -17.95 -14.91 12.98
CA ASP A 53 -17.70 -13.47 13.06
C ASP A 53 -16.41 -13.09 12.32
N ARG A 54 -15.33 -13.87 12.53
CA ARG A 54 -14.00 -13.60 11.97
C ARG A 54 -13.31 -14.88 11.55
N LEU A 55 -12.72 -14.87 10.36
CA LEU A 55 -11.97 -16.00 9.82
C LEU A 55 -10.58 -15.59 9.35
N ALA A 56 -9.59 -16.43 9.67
CA ALA A 56 -8.22 -16.28 9.18
C ALA A 56 -8.10 -16.83 7.77
N VAL A 57 -7.46 -16.10 6.87
CA VAL A 57 -7.14 -16.52 5.51
C VAL A 57 -5.64 -16.45 5.32
N LEU A 58 -4.99 -17.59 5.04
CA LEU A 58 -3.59 -17.60 4.63
C LEU A 58 -3.51 -16.97 3.24
N ALA A 59 -3.00 -15.74 3.17
CA ALA A 59 -3.15 -14.85 2.03
C ALA A 59 -2.13 -15.16 0.90
N THR A 60 -2.08 -16.42 0.49
CA THR A 60 -1.33 -16.86 -0.70
C THR A 60 -2.00 -16.38 -1.98
N PRO A 61 -1.25 -16.06 -3.06
CA PRO A 61 -1.83 -15.70 -4.34
C PRO A 61 -2.45 -16.93 -5.03
N SER A 62 -3.69 -17.26 -4.69
CA SER A 62 -4.37 -18.46 -5.17
C SER A 62 -5.87 -18.24 -5.36
N VAL A 63 -6.49 -19.06 -6.21
CA VAL A 63 -7.95 -19.09 -6.39
C VAL A 63 -8.68 -19.28 -5.07
N LYS A 64 -8.14 -20.12 -4.17
CA LYS A 64 -8.78 -20.36 -2.85
C LYS A 64 -8.83 -19.10 -2.01
N THR A 65 -7.77 -18.28 -2.04
CA THR A 65 -7.75 -16.97 -1.33
C THR A 65 -8.79 -16.02 -1.90
N VAL A 66 -8.91 -15.91 -3.22
CA VAL A 66 -9.93 -15.08 -3.87
C VAL A 66 -11.32 -15.50 -3.43
N LEU A 67 -11.65 -16.79 -3.50
CA LEU A 67 -12.96 -17.33 -3.15
C LEU A 67 -13.26 -17.22 -1.65
N ALA A 68 -12.24 -17.40 -0.79
CA ALA A 68 -12.38 -17.20 0.66
C ALA A 68 -12.73 -15.74 0.98
N VAL A 69 -11.97 -14.79 0.41
CA VAL A 69 -12.22 -13.35 0.60
C VAL A 69 -13.60 -12.95 0.12
N VAL A 70 -13.95 -13.29 -1.12
CA VAL A 70 -15.26 -12.92 -1.69
C VAL A 70 -16.41 -13.60 -0.93
N GLY A 71 -16.26 -14.88 -0.54
CA GLY A 71 -17.26 -15.61 0.21
C GLY A 71 -17.54 -15.01 1.59
N CYS A 72 -16.49 -14.61 2.32
CA CYS A 72 -16.64 -13.89 3.59
C CYS A 72 -17.32 -12.54 3.40
N LEU A 73 -16.96 -11.79 2.34
CA LEU A 73 -17.58 -10.51 2.04
C LEU A 73 -19.07 -10.65 1.73
N ILE A 74 -19.50 -11.70 1.00
CA ILE A 74 -20.89 -12.02 0.73
C ILE A 74 -21.64 -12.35 2.03
N ALA A 75 -21.02 -13.16 2.90
CA ALA A 75 -21.64 -13.61 4.15
C ALA A 75 -21.65 -12.55 5.27
N GLY A 76 -20.96 -11.42 5.10
CA GLY A 76 -20.82 -10.42 6.16
C GLY A 76 -19.76 -10.75 7.21
N VAL A 77 -18.93 -11.75 6.97
CA VAL A 77 -17.87 -12.21 7.88
C VAL A 77 -16.61 -11.35 7.74
N THR A 78 -16.00 -11.00 8.86
CA THR A 78 -14.74 -10.25 8.88
C THR A 78 -13.54 -11.14 8.53
N ILE A 79 -12.67 -10.65 7.67
CA ILE A 79 -11.51 -11.39 7.17
C ILE A 79 -10.24 -10.91 7.90
N VAL A 80 -9.43 -11.87 8.33
CA VAL A 80 -8.09 -11.63 8.89
C VAL A 80 -7.07 -12.23 7.92
N PRO A 81 -6.51 -11.45 6.99
CA PRO A 81 -5.47 -11.94 6.10
C PRO A 81 -4.17 -12.14 6.89
N VAL A 82 -3.65 -13.36 6.84
CA VAL A 82 -2.39 -13.72 7.50
C VAL A 82 -1.28 -13.88 6.47
N PRO A 83 -0.13 -13.20 6.65
CA PRO A 83 1.00 -13.37 5.76
C PRO A 83 1.48 -14.84 5.71
N PRO A 84 1.72 -15.41 4.51
CA PRO A 84 2.20 -16.79 4.40
C PRO A 84 3.57 -17.02 5.02
N ASP A 85 4.38 -15.96 5.10
CA ASP A 85 5.73 -15.93 5.64
C ASP A 85 5.79 -15.44 7.11
N ALA A 86 4.63 -15.18 7.74
CA ALA A 86 4.58 -14.81 9.14
C ALA A 86 5.20 -15.91 10.02
N GLY A 87 6.14 -15.52 10.87
CA GLY A 87 6.75 -16.42 11.84
C GLY A 87 5.73 -16.93 12.87
N PRO A 88 6.03 -18.03 13.60
CA PRO A 88 5.09 -18.63 14.57
C PRO A 88 4.57 -17.63 15.62
N ALA A 89 5.43 -16.77 16.14
CA ALA A 89 5.07 -15.80 17.18
C ALA A 89 4.13 -14.71 16.64
N GLU A 90 4.41 -14.18 15.46
CA GLU A 90 3.58 -13.18 14.78
C GLU A 90 2.22 -13.76 14.42
N ARG A 91 2.20 -14.94 13.82
CA ARG A 91 0.96 -15.65 13.47
C ARG A 91 0.11 -15.94 14.71
N ALA A 92 0.73 -16.44 15.78
CA ALA A 92 0.03 -16.68 17.04
C ALA A 92 -0.53 -15.40 17.66
N HIS A 93 0.18 -14.26 17.53
CA HIS A 93 -0.34 -12.96 17.96
C HIS A 93 -1.56 -12.57 17.11
N ILE A 94 -1.46 -12.59 15.78
CA ILE A 94 -2.56 -12.25 14.87
C ILE A 94 -3.83 -13.06 15.19
N LEU A 95 -3.71 -14.37 15.36
CA LEU A 95 -4.85 -15.24 15.62
C LEU A 95 -5.49 -14.98 16.98
N ARG A 96 -4.68 -14.80 18.03
CA ARG A 96 -5.20 -14.53 19.37
C ARG A 96 -5.85 -13.15 19.47
N ASP A 97 -5.18 -12.12 18.96
CA ASP A 97 -5.68 -10.75 19.05
C ASP A 97 -6.92 -10.54 18.17
N SER A 98 -6.95 -11.11 16.97
CA SER A 98 -8.12 -11.03 16.10
C SER A 98 -9.31 -11.85 16.59
N GLY A 99 -9.09 -12.87 17.42
CA GLY A 99 -10.12 -13.82 17.79
C GLY A 99 -10.67 -14.60 16.59
N ALA A 100 -9.84 -14.86 15.57
CA ALA A 100 -10.24 -15.66 14.42
C ALA A 100 -10.68 -17.06 14.84
N GLN A 101 -11.86 -17.49 14.37
CA GLN A 101 -12.54 -18.72 14.83
C GLN A 101 -12.06 -19.98 14.08
N ALA A 102 -11.59 -19.82 12.85
CA ALA A 102 -11.06 -20.90 12.02
C ALA A 102 -10.17 -20.34 10.90
N TRP A 103 -9.42 -21.23 10.25
CA TRP A 103 -8.80 -20.98 8.96
C TRP A 103 -9.77 -21.26 7.84
N LEU A 104 -9.78 -20.43 6.81
CA LEU A 104 -10.59 -20.62 5.62
C LEU A 104 -9.70 -20.82 4.38
N GLY A 105 -9.81 -21.98 3.74
CA GLY A 105 -9.05 -22.35 2.55
C GLY A 105 -7.71 -23.00 2.89
N ALA A 106 -6.59 -22.36 2.56
CA ALA A 106 -5.27 -22.83 2.96
C ALA A 106 -5.00 -22.49 4.42
N ALA A 107 -4.17 -23.29 5.06
CA ALA A 107 -3.66 -23.03 6.40
C ALA A 107 -2.17 -23.44 6.47
N PRO A 108 -1.38 -22.88 7.38
CA PRO A 108 -0.03 -23.36 7.66
C PRO A 108 -0.06 -24.73 8.34
N ASP A 109 1.08 -25.43 8.38
CA ASP A 109 1.19 -26.73 9.06
C ASP A 109 0.81 -26.63 10.55
N ASP A 110 1.28 -25.57 11.21
CA ASP A 110 0.82 -25.23 12.56
C ASP A 110 -0.39 -24.29 12.48
N THR A 111 -1.57 -24.85 12.67
CA THR A 111 -2.86 -24.12 12.66
C THR A 111 -3.14 -23.36 13.96
N ALA A 112 -2.26 -23.42 14.95
CA ALA A 112 -2.47 -22.92 16.32
C ALA A 112 -3.76 -23.49 16.96
N GLY A 113 -4.13 -24.72 16.62
CA GLY A 113 -5.32 -25.41 17.15
C GLY A 113 -6.65 -25.00 16.49
N LEU A 114 -6.65 -24.12 15.52
CA LEU A 114 -7.86 -23.73 14.81
C LEU A 114 -8.25 -24.76 13.75
N GLN A 115 -9.55 -24.99 13.58
CA GLN A 115 -10.11 -25.80 12.51
C GLN A 115 -9.83 -25.17 11.15
N VAL A 116 -9.66 -26.00 10.13
CA VAL A 116 -9.51 -25.56 8.73
C VAL A 116 -10.81 -25.84 7.98
N LEU A 117 -11.47 -24.78 7.51
CA LEU A 117 -12.67 -24.87 6.69
C LEU A 117 -12.26 -24.90 5.21
N PRO A 118 -12.63 -25.93 4.44
CA PRO A 118 -12.18 -26.07 3.07
C PRO A 118 -12.90 -25.09 2.12
N VAL A 119 -12.13 -24.47 1.22
CA VAL A 119 -12.66 -23.76 0.04
C VAL A 119 -12.71 -24.72 -1.15
N ARG A 120 -13.91 -24.98 -1.67
CA ARG A 120 -14.15 -25.88 -2.80
C ARG A 120 -14.33 -25.05 -4.07
N GLN A 121 -13.35 -25.03 -4.95
CA GLN A 121 -13.32 -24.17 -6.16
C GLN A 121 -14.45 -24.47 -7.15
N HIS A 122 -14.90 -25.74 -7.20
CA HIS A 122 -15.94 -26.19 -8.15
C HIS A 122 -17.35 -26.28 -7.53
N ALA A 123 -17.48 -26.05 -6.22
CA ALA A 123 -18.80 -25.95 -5.60
C ALA A 123 -19.49 -24.66 -6.08
N ARG A 124 -20.79 -24.72 -6.27
CA ARG A 124 -21.60 -23.57 -6.68
C ARG A 124 -22.84 -23.48 -5.79
N SER A 125 -23.15 -22.26 -5.41
CA SER A 125 -24.41 -21.89 -4.82
C SER A 125 -24.86 -20.56 -5.40
N TRP A 126 -26.18 -20.37 -5.44
CA TRP A 126 -26.82 -19.17 -5.94
C TRP A 126 -27.76 -18.58 -4.89
N HIS A 127 -27.51 -18.91 -3.62
CA HIS A 127 -28.27 -18.35 -2.52
C HIS A 127 -28.08 -16.82 -2.47
N SER A 128 -29.17 -16.10 -2.24
CA SER A 128 -29.12 -14.64 -2.13
C SER A 128 -28.87 -14.25 -0.68
N TYR A 129 -27.82 -13.50 -0.44
CA TYR A 129 -27.54 -12.89 0.86
C TYR A 129 -27.96 -11.41 0.84
N PRO A 130 -28.48 -10.87 1.95
CA PRO A 130 -28.64 -9.42 2.09
C PRO A 130 -27.26 -8.76 2.09
N ASP A 131 -27.17 -7.55 1.55
CA ASP A 131 -25.94 -6.78 1.63
C ASP A 131 -25.59 -6.52 3.10
N PRO A 132 -24.37 -6.83 3.55
CA PRO A 132 -23.93 -6.50 4.89
C PRO A 132 -23.94 -4.98 5.12
N HIS A 133 -24.11 -4.56 6.37
CA HIS A 133 -24.16 -3.13 6.72
C HIS A 133 -22.88 -2.42 6.27
N PRO A 134 -22.95 -1.22 5.65
CA PRO A 134 -21.80 -0.50 5.14
C PRO A 134 -20.71 -0.26 6.20
N SER A 135 -21.08 0.07 7.42
CA SER A 135 -20.15 0.29 8.53
C SER A 135 -19.65 -1.00 9.20
N SER A 136 -20.07 -2.19 8.73
CA SER A 136 -19.52 -3.43 9.29
C SER A 136 -18.09 -3.65 8.84
N THR A 137 -17.24 -4.13 9.76
CA THR A 137 -15.84 -4.43 9.49
C THR A 137 -15.72 -5.52 8.42
N ALA A 138 -15.02 -5.23 7.34
CA ALA A 138 -14.69 -6.20 6.29
C ALA A 138 -13.38 -6.92 6.57
N PHE A 139 -12.37 -6.17 7.04
CA PHE A 139 -11.03 -6.69 7.27
C PHE A 139 -10.45 -6.21 8.59
N VAL A 140 -9.62 -7.08 9.19
CA VAL A 140 -8.63 -6.68 10.19
C VAL A 140 -7.26 -6.87 9.57
N LEU A 141 -6.59 -5.78 9.18
CA LEU A 141 -5.25 -5.82 8.60
C LEU A 141 -4.20 -5.55 9.67
N TYR A 142 -3.28 -6.49 9.88
CA TYR A 142 -2.21 -6.30 10.85
C TYR A 142 -1.06 -5.50 10.26
N THR A 143 -0.65 -4.46 10.97
CA THR A 143 0.49 -3.61 10.59
C THR A 143 1.64 -3.83 11.55
N SER A 144 2.86 -3.95 11.03
CA SER A 144 4.06 -3.91 11.85
C SER A 144 4.24 -2.49 12.39
N GLY A 145 3.79 -2.24 13.61
CA GLY A 145 4.02 -0.97 14.30
C GLY A 145 5.53 -0.69 14.44
N THR A 146 5.89 0.59 14.52
CA THR A 146 7.28 1.01 14.80
C THR A 146 7.71 0.66 16.24
N THR A 147 6.73 0.36 17.11
CA THR A 147 6.94 0.03 18.53
C THR A 147 5.88 -1.01 18.94
N GLY A 148 6.33 -2.18 19.41
CA GLY A 148 5.46 -3.22 19.96
C GLY A 148 4.91 -4.22 18.92
N PRO A 149 3.98 -5.11 19.34
CA PRO A 149 3.38 -6.12 18.47
C PRO A 149 2.51 -5.46 17.37
N PRO A 150 2.28 -6.17 16.25
CA PRO A 150 1.41 -5.69 15.18
C PRO A 150 0.01 -5.31 15.69
N LYS A 151 -0.53 -4.20 15.20
CA LYS A 151 -1.89 -3.74 15.53
C LYS A 151 -2.87 -4.14 14.43
N GLY A 152 -4.06 -4.60 14.81
CA GLY A 152 -5.14 -4.91 13.88
C GLY A 152 -5.92 -3.65 13.49
N VAL A 153 -5.82 -3.24 12.24
CA VAL A 153 -6.53 -2.08 11.65
C VAL A 153 -7.92 -2.53 11.21
N LEU A 154 -8.97 -1.92 11.75
CA LEU A 154 -10.35 -2.21 11.40
C LEU A 154 -10.77 -1.41 10.16
N LEU A 155 -11.08 -2.09 9.07
CA LEU A 155 -11.54 -1.48 7.82
C LEU A 155 -12.99 -1.86 7.56
N SER A 156 -13.87 -0.86 7.57
CA SER A 156 -15.28 -1.03 7.19
C SER A 156 -15.45 -1.19 5.69
N ARG A 157 -16.61 -1.71 5.30
CA ARG A 157 -16.99 -1.88 3.89
C ARG A 157 -17.11 -0.54 3.18
N GLU A 158 -17.66 0.46 3.87
CA GLU A 158 -17.82 1.81 3.33
C GLU A 158 -16.46 2.53 3.16
N ALA A 159 -15.53 2.37 4.10
CA ALA A 159 -14.19 2.96 3.98
C ALA A 159 -13.44 2.39 2.77
N ILE A 160 -13.51 1.06 2.57
CA ILE A 160 -12.91 0.40 1.41
C ILE A 160 -13.58 0.87 0.10
N ALA A 161 -14.91 0.94 0.10
CA ALA A 161 -15.67 1.38 -1.06
C ALA A 161 -15.34 2.81 -1.45
N ALA A 162 -15.29 3.73 -0.47
CA ALA A 162 -14.93 5.13 -0.69
C ALA A 162 -13.51 5.28 -1.23
N GLY A 163 -12.55 4.55 -0.64
CA GLY A 163 -11.15 4.57 -1.10
C GLY A 163 -10.99 4.08 -2.54
N ILE A 164 -11.64 2.99 -2.92
CA ILE A 164 -11.56 2.46 -4.29
C ILE A 164 -12.26 3.43 -5.27
N ASP A 165 -13.44 3.97 -4.93
CA ASP A 165 -14.16 4.89 -5.81
C ASP A 165 -13.37 6.18 -6.04
N ALA A 166 -12.74 6.75 -5.00
CA ALA A 166 -11.89 7.92 -5.10
C ALA A 166 -10.67 7.70 -6.02
N LEU A 167 -10.07 6.49 -5.96
CA LEU A 167 -8.98 6.12 -6.86
C LEU A 167 -9.46 5.83 -8.28
N ALA A 168 -10.62 5.21 -8.43
CA ALA A 168 -11.23 4.99 -9.75
C ALA A 168 -11.46 6.32 -10.48
N GLU A 169 -11.90 7.35 -9.75
CA GLU A 169 -12.01 8.72 -10.26
C GLU A 169 -10.63 9.29 -10.61
N ALA A 170 -9.69 9.30 -9.66
CA ALA A 170 -8.37 9.90 -9.85
C ALA A 170 -7.57 9.26 -10.99
N TRP A 171 -7.72 7.96 -11.20
CA TRP A 171 -7.02 7.21 -12.23
C TRP A 171 -7.84 6.98 -13.50
N GLN A 172 -9.08 7.49 -13.55
CA GLN A 172 -10.04 7.20 -14.63
C GLN A 172 -10.13 5.69 -14.89
N TRP A 173 -10.11 4.91 -13.81
CA TRP A 173 -10.11 3.46 -13.85
C TRP A 173 -11.52 2.95 -14.15
N THR A 174 -11.64 2.20 -15.22
CA THR A 174 -12.92 1.69 -15.73
C THR A 174 -12.87 0.18 -15.97
N TRP A 175 -14.02 -0.38 -16.27
CA TRP A 175 -14.16 -1.78 -16.66
C TRP A 175 -13.38 -2.18 -17.92
N LYS A 176 -12.92 -1.21 -18.72
CA LYS A 176 -12.10 -1.42 -19.92
C LYS A 176 -10.62 -1.65 -19.61
N ASP A 177 -10.21 -1.33 -18.42
CA ASP A 177 -8.85 -1.53 -17.98
C ASP A 177 -8.60 -3.00 -17.62
N THR A 178 -7.36 -3.45 -17.74
CA THR A 178 -6.89 -4.70 -17.16
C THR A 178 -5.79 -4.37 -16.19
N LEU A 179 -6.01 -4.67 -14.90
CA LEU A 179 -5.01 -4.49 -13.86
C LEU A 179 -4.03 -5.66 -13.82
N VAL A 180 -2.74 -5.36 -13.76
CA VAL A 180 -1.68 -6.35 -13.56
C VAL A 180 -0.90 -6.05 -12.29
N HIS A 181 -0.70 -7.05 -11.43
CA HIS A 181 0.18 -6.96 -10.28
C HIS A 181 0.61 -8.34 -9.78
N GLY A 182 1.69 -8.37 -8.98
CA GLY A 182 2.14 -9.56 -8.23
C GLY A 182 2.34 -9.26 -6.75
N LEU A 183 1.56 -8.30 -6.21
CA LEU A 183 1.69 -7.80 -4.84
C LEU A 183 1.01 -8.72 -3.83
N PRO A 184 1.50 -8.78 -2.57
CA PRO A 184 0.95 -9.65 -1.53
C PRO A 184 -0.53 -9.38 -1.21
N LEU A 185 -1.32 -10.45 -1.06
CA LEU A 185 -2.76 -10.38 -0.76
C LEU A 185 -3.07 -10.22 0.75
N PHE A 186 -2.12 -9.77 1.54
CA PHE A 186 -2.30 -9.39 2.96
C PHE A 186 -2.03 -7.91 3.23
N HIS A 187 -1.76 -7.13 2.18
CA HIS A 187 -1.57 -5.67 2.25
C HIS A 187 -2.63 -4.93 1.45
N VAL A 188 -2.91 -3.69 1.86
CA VAL A 188 -3.86 -2.80 1.18
C VAL A 188 -3.62 -2.78 -0.33
N HIS A 189 -2.37 -2.63 -0.77
CA HIS A 189 -2.05 -2.49 -2.19
C HIS A 189 -2.42 -3.74 -3.01
N GLY A 190 -2.06 -4.93 -2.57
CA GLY A 190 -2.38 -6.17 -3.30
C GLY A 190 -3.81 -6.66 -3.06
N LEU A 191 -4.31 -6.59 -1.83
CA LEU A 191 -5.62 -7.14 -1.47
C LEU A 191 -6.77 -6.16 -1.78
N ILE A 192 -6.71 -4.97 -1.17
CA ILE A 192 -7.83 -4.02 -1.29
C ILE A 192 -7.83 -3.37 -2.68
N LEU A 193 -6.72 -2.82 -3.11
CA LEU A 193 -6.64 -2.17 -4.42
C LEU A 193 -6.49 -3.19 -5.55
N GLY A 194 -5.63 -4.21 -5.36
CA GLY A 194 -5.28 -5.16 -6.41
C GLY A 194 -6.35 -6.23 -6.68
N LEU A 195 -7.11 -6.65 -5.67
CA LEU A 195 -8.16 -7.66 -5.84
C LEU A 195 -9.56 -7.05 -5.77
N LEU A 196 -9.88 -6.29 -4.69
CA LEU A 196 -11.23 -5.74 -4.54
C LEU A 196 -11.49 -4.55 -5.46
N GLY A 197 -10.45 -3.76 -5.80
CA GLY A 197 -10.56 -2.67 -6.76
C GLY A 197 -11.15 -3.12 -8.10
N PRO A 198 -10.54 -4.09 -8.79
CA PRO A 198 -11.09 -4.66 -10.02
C PRO A 198 -12.51 -5.20 -9.88
N LEU A 199 -12.79 -5.95 -8.80
CA LEU A 199 -14.12 -6.50 -8.52
C LEU A 199 -15.17 -5.43 -8.20
N ARG A 200 -14.77 -4.25 -7.76
CA ARG A 200 -15.66 -3.11 -7.58
C ARG A 200 -15.90 -2.33 -8.87
N VAL A 201 -14.81 -1.98 -9.57
CA VAL A 201 -14.84 -1.21 -10.82
C VAL A 201 -15.42 -2.03 -11.98
N GLY A 202 -15.20 -3.35 -11.95
CA GLY A 202 -15.62 -4.27 -13.00
C GLY A 202 -14.55 -4.54 -14.05
N SER A 203 -13.29 -4.21 -13.77
CA SER A 203 -12.17 -4.49 -14.66
C SER A 203 -11.58 -5.89 -14.43
N PRO A 204 -11.02 -6.55 -15.45
CA PRO A 204 -10.20 -7.74 -15.26
C PRO A 204 -8.95 -7.47 -14.39
N VAL A 205 -8.47 -8.50 -13.70
CA VAL A 205 -7.17 -8.47 -13.01
C VAL A 205 -6.35 -9.72 -13.30
N ILE A 206 -5.06 -9.52 -13.52
CA ILE A 206 -4.05 -10.57 -13.68
C ILE A 206 -3.08 -10.46 -12.50
N HIS A 207 -3.10 -11.45 -11.61
CA HIS A 207 -2.12 -11.58 -10.56
C HIS A 207 -0.99 -12.49 -11.02
N THR A 208 0.20 -11.93 -11.21
CA THR A 208 1.35 -12.64 -11.81
C THR A 208 2.05 -13.62 -10.84
N GLY A 209 1.55 -13.75 -9.61
CA GLY A 209 2.21 -14.55 -8.56
C GLY A 209 3.43 -13.84 -7.97
N LYS A 210 4.37 -13.44 -8.81
CA LYS A 210 5.56 -12.64 -8.45
C LYS A 210 5.63 -11.40 -9.34
N PRO A 211 6.02 -10.24 -8.80
CA PRO A 211 6.14 -9.00 -9.59
C PRO A 211 7.52 -8.91 -10.26
N THR A 212 7.79 -9.80 -11.24
CA THR A 212 9.04 -9.75 -12.02
C THR A 212 8.85 -8.95 -13.32
N PRO A 213 9.92 -8.37 -13.89
CA PRO A 213 9.86 -7.63 -15.14
C PRO A 213 9.24 -8.46 -16.29
N GLU A 214 9.68 -9.70 -16.44
CA GLU A 214 9.25 -10.59 -17.54
C GLU A 214 7.76 -10.93 -17.43
N LEU A 215 7.26 -11.21 -16.21
CA LEU A 215 5.85 -11.50 -15.99
C LEU A 215 4.96 -10.28 -16.21
N TYR A 216 5.45 -9.09 -15.86
CA TYR A 216 4.73 -7.85 -16.16
C TYR A 216 4.70 -7.58 -17.66
N ALA A 217 5.84 -7.74 -18.34
CA ALA A 217 5.93 -7.58 -19.79
C ALA A 217 4.99 -8.52 -20.56
N ALA A 218 4.87 -9.76 -20.10
CA ALA A 218 4.03 -10.78 -20.75
C ALA A 218 2.53 -10.61 -20.51
N ALA A 219 2.11 -9.86 -19.47
CA ALA A 219 0.72 -9.84 -19.04
C ALA A 219 -0.22 -8.98 -19.90
N GLY A 220 0.28 -7.95 -20.59
CA GLY A 220 -0.51 -7.15 -21.54
C GLY A 220 -1.63 -6.31 -20.93
N GLY A 221 -1.46 -5.79 -19.71
CA GLY A 221 -2.44 -4.96 -19.04
C GLY A 221 -2.41 -3.48 -19.40
N SER A 222 -3.40 -2.72 -18.95
CA SER A 222 -3.46 -1.26 -19.10
C SER A 222 -3.06 -0.51 -17.82
N LEU A 223 -3.24 -1.13 -16.65
CA LEU A 223 -2.82 -0.63 -15.34
C LEU A 223 -1.84 -1.62 -14.71
N TYR A 224 -0.75 -1.11 -14.14
CA TYR A 224 0.22 -1.94 -13.44
C TYR A 224 0.47 -1.38 -12.05
N PHE A 225 0.37 -2.24 -11.01
CA PHE A 225 0.72 -1.87 -9.65
C PHE A 225 2.06 -2.46 -9.26
N GLY A 226 2.94 -1.62 -8.71
CA GLY A 226 4.23 -2.02 -8.18
C GLY A 226 4.63 -1.20 -6.97
N VAL A 227 5.66 -1.67 -6.32
CA VAL A 227 6.41 -0.91 -5.29
C VAL A 227 7.75 -0.48 -5.89
N PRO A 228 8.47 0.50 -5.30
CA PRO A 228 9.72 1.02 -5.88
C PRO A 228 10.73 -0.06 -6.28
N THR A 229 10.89 -1.12 -5.47
CA THR A 229 11.80 -2.23 -5.79
C THR A 229 11.38 -3.02 -7.04
N VAL A 230 10.08 -3.13 -7.30
CA VAL A 230 9.56 -3.73 -8.55
C VAL A 230 9.88 -2.83 -9.72
N TRP A 231 9.60 -1.54 -9.59
CA TRP A 231 9.87 -0.55 -10.63
C TRP A 231 11.35 -0.38 -10.94
N SER A 232 12.23 -0.45 -9.94
CA SER A 232 13.68 -0.46 -10.14
C SER A 232 14.14 -1.64 -10.98
N ARG A 233 13.59 -2.84 -10.73
CA ARG A 233 13.89 -4.03 -11.53
C ARG A 233 13.37 -3.92 -12.96
N VAL A 234 12.15 -3.40 -13.13
CA VAL A 234 11.57 -3.16 -14.45
C VAL A 234 12.41 -2.11 -15.22
N ALA A 235 12.82 -1.02 -14.58
CA ALA A 235 13.65 0.01 -15.21
C ALA A 235 15.06 -0.50 -15.58
N ALA A 236 15.57 -1.51 -14.86
CA ALA A 236 16.86 -2.14 -15.17
C ALA A 236 16.80 -3.10 -16.36
N ASP A 237 15.61 -3.65 -16.68
CA ASP A 237 15.36 -4.51 -17.83
C ASP A 237 14.63 -3.71 -18.92
N ALA A 238 15.41 -3.12 -19.83
CA ALA A 238 14.91 -2.20 -20.85
C ALA A 238 13.88 -2.85 -21.80
N ASP A 239 13.99 -4.13 -22.08
CA ASP A 239 13.06 -4.82 -22.99
C ASP A 239 11.72 -5.08 -22.31
N SER A 240 11.74 -5.55 -21.07
CA SER A 240 10.53 -5.69 -20.25
C SER A 240 9.87 -4.33 -19.99
N ALA A 241 10.66 -3.26 -19.74
CA ALA A 241 10.11 -1.92 -19.57
C ALA A 241 9.41 -1.43 -20.83
N ARG A 242 10.04 -1.55 -22.02
CA ARG A 242 9.45 -1.15 -23.30
C ARG A 242 8.17 -1.92 -23.64
N ALA A 243 8.05 -3.16 -23.20
CA ALA A 243 6.82 -3.94 -23.37
C ALA A 243 5.62 -3.31 -22.63
N LEU A 244 5.87 -2.49 -21.59
CA LEU A 244 4.83 -1.75 -20.87
C LEU A 244 4.44 -0.42 -21.55
N SER A 245 4.98 -0.08 -22.72
CA SER A 245 4.67 1.18 -23.42
C SER A 245 3.18 1.33 -23.80
N GLY A 246 2.46 0.22 -23.95
CA GLY A 246 1.01 0.19 -24.14
C GLY A 246 0.19 0.40 -22.86
N ALA A 247 0.81 0.38 -21.70
CA ALA A 247 0.13 0.64 -20.43
C ALA A 247 -0.33 2.10 -20.35
N ARG A 248 -1.49 2.31 -19.74
CA ARG A 248 -2.01 3.65 -19.48
C ARG A 248 -1.48 4.23 -18.17
N LEU A 249 -1.35 3.40 -17.15
CA LEU A 249 -0.84 3.81 -15.83
C LEU A 249 0.15 2.77 -15.25
N LEU A 250 1.28 3.28 -14.79
CA LEU A 250 2.24 2.57 -13.96
C LEU A 250 2.16 3.18 -12.54
N VAL A 251 1.58 2.46 -11.60
CA VAL A 251 1.30 2.98 -10.25
C VAL A 251 2.35 2.50 -9.25
N SER A 252 3.02 3.43 -8.59
CA SER A 252 3.99 3.19 -7.53
C SER A 252 3.49 3.65 -6.17
N GLY A 253 3.84 2.92 -5.13
CA GLY A 253 3.54 3.33 -3.76
C GLY A 253 4.13 2.41 -2.71
N SER A 254 3.74 2.62 -1.45
CA SER A 254 4.26 1.96 -0.24
C SER A 254 5.65 2.45 0.21
N ALA A 255 6.39 3.14 -0.64
CA ALA A 255 7.62 3.87 -0.36
C ALA A 255 7.84 4.93 -1.46
N PRO A 256 8.71 5.93 -1.26
CA PRO A 256 9.08 6.88 -2.30
C PRO A 256 9.71 6.19 -3.51
N LEU A 257 9.29 6.59 -4.71
CA LEU A 257 9.93 6.13 -5.95
C LEU A 257 11.19 6.97 -6.21
N PRO A 258 12.38 6.36 -6.34
CA PRO A 258 13.59 7.12 -6.65
C PRO A 258 13.45 7.88 -7.97
N VAL A 259 13.84 9.15 -7.99
CA VAL A 259 13.74 10.01 -9.17
C VAL A 259 14.41 9.39 -10.41
N PRO A 260 15.62 8.79 -10.32
CA PRO A 260 16.22 8.13 -11.47
C PRO A 260 15.39 6.98 -12.03
N VAL A 261 14.69 6.23 -11.16
CA VAL A 261 13.79 5.14 -11.58
C VAL A 261 12.55 5.70 -12.26
N PHE A 262 11.97 6.78 -11.72
CA PHE A 262 10.83 7.48 -12.33
C PHE A 262 11.20 7.95 -13.76
N GLU A 263 12.32 8.64 -13.91
CA GLU A 263 12.76 9.16 -15.20
C GLU A 263 13.10 8.05 -16.19
N LYS A 264 13.73 6.97 -15.72
CA LYS A 264 14.05 5.83 -16.57
C LYS A 264 12.81 5.10 -17.08
N LEU A 265 11.80 4.92 -16.22
CA LEU A 265 10.51 4.38 -16.63
C LEU A 265 9.84 5.29 -17.66
N ARG A 266 9.83 6.60 -17.44
CA ARG A 266 9.28 7.57 -18.39
C ARG A 266 9.98 7.49 -19.74
N GLU A 267 11.30 7.41 -19.76
CA GLU A 267 12.10 7.27 -20.98
C GLU A 267 11.74 5.98 -21.76
N LEU A 268 11.70 4.84 -21.05
CA LEU A 268 11.55 3.53 -21.69
C LEU A 268 10.11 3.22 -22.10
N THR A 269 9.12 3.68 -21.34
CA THR A 269 7.71 3.35 -21.54
C THR A 269 6.90 4.48 -22.18
N GLY A 270 7.41 5.71 -22.17
CA GLY A 270 6.65 6.91 -22.53
C GLY A 270 5.63 7.32 -21.44
N GLN A 271 5.55 6.59 -20.31
CA GLN A 271 4.61 6.85 -19.22
C GLN A 271 5.35 7.35 -17.98
N ALA A 272 4.99 8.55 -17.50
CA ALA A 272 5.40 8.98 -16.18
C ALA A 272 4.66 8.16 -15.12
N PRO A 273 5.32 7.56 -14.13
CA PRO A 273 4.65 6.82 -13.08
C PRO A 273 3.63 7.66 -12.28
N VAL A 274 2.56 7.02 -11.84
CA VAL A 274 1.62 7.57 -10.86
C VAL A 274 2.17 7.24 -9.48
N GLU A 275 2.54 8.26 -8.71
CA GLU A 275 2.89 8.09 -7.30
C GLU A 275 1.67 8.34 -6.42
N ARG A 276 1.57 7.60 -5.32
CA ARG A 276 0.46 7.71 -4.37
C ARG A 276 0.94 7.44 -2.95
N TYR A 277 0.23 8.00 -1.98
CA TYR A 277 0.50 7.84 -0.56
C TYR A 277 -0.75 7.37 0.18
N GLY A 278 -0.50 6.53 1.16
CA GLY A 278 -1.47 6.02 2.11
C GLY A 278 -0.88 4.91 2.97
N MET A 279 -1.67 4.45 3.90
CA MET A 279 -1.32 3.43 4.89
C MET A 279 -2.52 2.52 5.15
N SER A 280 -2.35 1.51 6.00
CA SER A 280 -3.47 0.60 6.29
C SER A 280 -4.65 1.34 6.92
N GLU A 281 -4.36 2.34 7.74
CA GLU A 281 -5.33 3.15 8.48
C GLU A 281 -6.13 4.12 7.61
N THR A 282 -5.60 4.47 6.43
CA THR A 282 -6.22 5.52 5.60
C THR A 282 -6.49 5.08 4.18
N LEU A 283 -6.16 3.84 3.82
CA LEU A 283 -6.07 3.41 2.43
C LEU A 283 -5.18 4.37 1.63
N ILE A 284 -5.67 4.91 0.52
CA ILE A 284 -4.91 5.89 -0.26
C ILE A 284 -5.58 7.24 -0.16
N THR A 285 -4.87 8.21 0.37
CA THR A 285 -5.36 9.58 0.59
C THR A 285 -4.83 10.59 -0.41
N LEU A 286 -3.63 10.36 -0.93
CA LEU A 286 -3.00 11.24 -1.93
C LEU A 286 -2.63 10.44 -3.17
N SER A 287 -2.82 11.02 -4.33
CA SER A 287 -2.39 10.43 -5.59
C SER A 287 -2.19 11.47 -6.67
N THR A 288 -1.22 11.24 -7.56
CA THR A 288 -1.21 11.90 -8.86
C THR A 288 -2.35 11.36 -9.72
N ARG A 289 -2.88 12.16 -10.63
CA ARG A 289 -4.05 11.82 -11.43
C ARG A 289 -3.68 11.25 -12.80
N ALA A 290 -4.62 10.54 -13.42
CA ALA A 290 -4.41 9.98 -14.75
C ALA A 290 -4.15 11.04 -15.82
N ASP A 291 -4.85 12.15 -15.74
CA ASP A 291 -4.83 13.30 -16.66
C ASP A 291 -4.09 14.53 -16.10
N GLY A 292 -3.50 14.40 -14.88
CA GLY A 292 -2.79 15.48 -14.21
C GLY A 292 -1.27 15.42 -14.41
N GLU A 293 -0.62 16.47 -13.92
CA GLU A 293 0.83 16.53 -13.83
C GLU A 293 1.36 15.43 -12.88
N ARG A 294 2.50 14.85 -13.21
CA ARG A 294 3.20 13.83 -12.43
C ARG A 294 4.63 14.30 -12.19
N ARG A 295 4.89 14.73 -10.96
CA ARG A 295 6.18 15.28 -10.52
C ARG A 295 6.95 14.20 -9.78
N PRO A 296 8.20 13.90 -10.16
CA PRO A 296 9.04 12.96 -9.42
C PRO A 296 9.15 13.34 -7.94
N GLY A 297 8.96 12.38 -7.04
CA GLY A 297 9.02 12.60 -5.59
C GLY A 297 7.81 13.28 -4.97
N SER A 298 6.77 13.59 -5.77
CA SER A 298 5.49 14.09 -5.28
C SER A 298 4.43 12.99 -5.34
N VAL A 299 3.66 12.86 -4.26
CA VAL A 299 2.54 11.92 -4.19
C VAL A 299 1.20 12.50 -4.65
N GLY A 300 1.22 13.71 -5.22
CA GLY A 300 0.08 14.36 -5.84
C GLY A 300 -0.84 15.09 -4.87
N LEU A 301 -2.13 15.05 -5.19
CA LEU A 301 -3.20 15.81 -4.54
C LEU A 301 -4.09 14.88 -3.69
N PRO A 302 -4.84 15.41 -2.73
CA PRO A 302 -5.89 14.65 -2.04
C PRO A 302 -6.87 14.02 -3.05
N VAL A 303 -7.20 12.74 -2.84
CA VAL A 303 -8.24 12.07 -3.63
C VAL A 303 -9.63 12.54 -3.20
N ALA A 304 -10.66 12.24 -3.97
CA ALA A 304 -12.02 12.70 -3.68
C ALA A 304 -12.47 12.38 -2.24
N GLY A 305 -12.99 13.38 -1.54
CA GLY A 305 -13.48 13.26 -0.17
C GLY A 305 -12.40 13.28 0.92
N VAL A 306 -11.13 13.52 0.57
CA VAL A 306 -10.03 13.64 1.53
C VAL A 306 -9.66 15.10 1.74
N ASP A 307 -9.59 15.50 3.01
CA ASP A 307 -8.96 16.74 3.46
C ASP A 307 -7.58 16.43 4.06
N THR A 308 -6.64 17.35 3.88
CA THR A 308 -5.30 17.29 4.46
C THR A 308 -4.92 18.59 5.11
N ARG A 309 -4.10 18.55 6.15
CA ARG A 309 -3.45 19.73 6.73
C ARG A 309 -2.06 19.38 7.27
N LEU A 310 -1.19 20.37 7.35
CA LEU A 310 0.08 20.28 8.05
C LEU A 310 -0.02 20.98 9.39
N VAL A 311 0.54 20.37 10.43
CA VAL A 311 0.53 20.92 11.79
C VAL A 311 1.95 21.03 12.31
N GLY A 312 2.29 22.19 12.85
CA GLY A 312 3.56 22.48 13.52
C GLY A 312 3.65 21.84 14.90
N GLU A 313 4.83 21.92 15.53
CA GLU A 313 5.03 21.41 16.90
C GLU A 313 4.21 22.17 17.96
N ASP A 314 3.89 23.42 17.69
CA ASP A 314 3.03 24.27 18.52
C ASP A 314 1.53 24.00 18.33
N GLY A 315 1.18 23.05 17.46
CA GLY A 315 -0.20 22.73 17.09
C GLY A 315 -0.82 23.68 16.06
N ALA A 316 -0.09 24.68 15.58
CA ALA A 316 -0.60 25.61 14.56
C ALA A 316 -0.66 24.92 13.17
N VAL A 317 -1.69 25.23 12.40
CA VAL A 317 -1.79 24.83 10.99
C VAL A 317 -0.78 25.62 10.18
N LEU A 318 0.04 24.93 9.41
CA LEU A 318 1.09 25.51 8.58
C LEU A 318 0.56 25.90 7.20
N PRO A 319 1.19 26.92 6.55
CA PRO A 319 0.82 27.31 5.18
C PRO A 319 1.25 26.27 4.15
N HIS A 320 0.61 26.28 3.00
CA HIS A 320 1.01 25.53 1.80
C HIS A 320 1.96 26.41 0.97
N ASP A 321 3.22 26.47 1.37
CA ASP A 321 4.25 27.35 0.78
C ASP A 321 5.38 26.58 0.06
N GLY A 322 5.35 25.26 0.08
CA GLY A 322 6.38 24.42 -0.52
C GLY A 322 7.61 24.18 0.35
N ASP A 323 7.73 24.89 1.47
CA ASP A 323 8.91 24.88 2.37
C ASP A 323 8.58 24.39 3.79
N SER A 324 7.41 24.75 4.31
CA SER A 324 7.00 24.42 5.68
C SER A 324 6.81 22.93 5.86
N ILE A 325 7.63 22.30 6.72
CA ILE A 325 7.54 20.88 7.08
C ILE A 325 6.66 20.72 8.31
N GLY A 326 5.56 19.97 8.22
CA GLY A 326 4.64 19.71 9.31
C GLY A 326 4.17 18.27 9.40
N ALA A 327 3.58 17.92 10.55
CA ALA A 327 2.88 16.65 10.72
C ALA A 327 1.68 16.61 9.78
N LEU A 328 1.60 15.56 8.96
CA LEU A 328 0.50 15.37 8.02
C LEU A 328 -0.69 14.77 8.76
N GLN A 329 -1.78 15.50 8.76
CA GLN A 329 -3.07 15.04 9.26
C GLN A 329 -4.07 14.91 8.11
N VAL A 330 -4.87 13.85 8.16
CA VAL A 330 -5.85 13.54 7.11
C VAL A 330 -7.23 13.30 7.69
N ARG A 331 -8.26 13.59 6.90
CA ARG A 331 -9.64 13.30 7.22
C ARG A 331 -10.35 12.87 5.93
N GLY A 332 -11.17 11.82 6.01
CA GLY A 332 -11.92 11.35 4.84
C GLY A 332 -12.67 10.05 5.12
N PRO A 333 -13.59 9.65 4.23
CA PRO A 333 -14.46 8.50 4.42
C PRO A 333 -13.73 7.15 4.34
N MET A 334 -12.47 7.12 3.92
CA MET A 334 -11.66 5.90 3.82
C MET A 334 -10.76 5.68 5.04
N VAL A 335 -10.80 6.59 6.04
CA VAL A 335 -10.05 6.42 7.27
C VAL A 335 -10.65 5.28 8.09
N PHE A 336 -9.82 4.47 8.71
CA PHE A 336 -10.19 3.28 9.47
C PHE A 336 -11.09 3.56 10.69
N ASP A 337 -11.77 2.53 11.18
CA ASP A 337 -12.66 2.67 12.36
C ASP A 337 -11.90 2.63 13.68
N GLY A 338 -10.62 2.24 13.68
CA GLY A 338 -9.76 2.16 14.85
C GLY A 338 -8.89 0.90 14.88
N TYR A 339 -8.13 0.74 15.96
CA TYR A 339 -7.33 -0.46 16.21
C TYR A 339 -8.12 -1.47 17.05
N LEU A 340 -8.15 -2.71 16.58
CA LEU A 340 -8.79 -3.82 17.28
C LEU A 340 -8.20 -3.98 18.69
N ASN A 341 -9.07 -4.11 19.69
CA ASN A 341 -8.70 -4.28 21.10
C ASN A 341 -7.77 -3.20 21.68
N ASN A 342 -7.64 -2.06 21.01
CA ASN A 342 -6.72 -0.99 21.44
C ASN A 342 -7.37 0.40 21.32
N PRO A 343 -8.37 0.71 22.17
CA PRO A 343 -9.06 1.99 22.14
C PRO A 343 -8.15 3.18 22.51
N GLU A 344 -7.13 2.96 23.32
CA GLU A 344 -6.15 4.00 23.69
C GLU A 344 -5.35 4.44 22.47
N ALA A 345 -4.73 3.50 21.74
CA ALA A 345 -4.00 3.82 20.53
C ALA A 345 -4.92 4.42 19.44
N THR A 346 -6.19 4.02 19.41
CA THR A 346 -7.17 4.64 18.53
C THR A 346 -7.40 6.09 18.89
N ALA A 347 -7.66 6.38 20.17
CA ALA A 347 -7.87 7.75 20.66
C ALA A 347 -6.65 8.65 20.43
N GLU A 348 -5.44 8.13 20.69
CA GLU A 348 -4.17 8.83 20.45
C GLU A 348 -3.91 9.14 18.96
N SER A 349 -4.50 8.37 18.05
CA SER A 349 -4.33 8.57 16.62
C SER A 349 -5.22 9.67 16.02
N PHE A 350 -6.20 10.16 16.78
CA PHE A 350 -7.12 11.20 16.34
C PHE A 350 -7.01 12.45 17.20
N THR A 351 -7.10 13.58 16.52
CA THR A 351 -7.24 14.87 17.22
C THR A 351 -8.68 15.06 17.71
N ALA A 352 -8.87 16.00 18.66
CA ALA A 352 -10.20 16.30 19.21
C ALA A 352 -11.21 16.80 18.16
N ASP A 353 -10.72 17.38 17.04
CA ASP A 353 -11.52 17.84 15.90
C ASP A 353 -11.62 16.80 14.76
N GLY A 354 -11.25 15.54 15.03
CA GLY A 354 -11.52 14.40 14.18
C GLY A 354 -10.53 14.19 13.01
N TRP A 355 -9.33 14.72 13.09
CA TRP A 355 -8.28 14.44 12.12
C TRP A 355 -7.45 13.23 12.58
N PHE A 356 -7.12 12.37 11.64
CA PHE A 356 -6.18 11.28 11.87
C PHE A 356 -4.76 11.79 11.71
N ASP A 357 -3.92 11.59 12.74
CA ASP A 357 -2.48 11.86 12.69
C ASP A 357 -1.77 10.69 12.04
N THR A 358 -1.19 10.91 10.86
CA THR A 358 -0.52 9.84 10.11
C THR A 358 0.80 9.41 10.72
N GLY A 359 1.38 10.22 11.61
CA GLY A 359 2.75 10.06 12.09
C GLY A 359 3.81 10.34 11.03
N ASP A 360 3.42 10.80 9.85
CA ASP A 360 4.32 11.23 8.78
C ASP A 360 4.41 12.76 8.75
N VAL A 361 5.53 13.26 8.24
CA VAL A 361 5.74 14.67 7.96
C VAL A 361 5.77 14.92 6.46
N ALA A 362 5.22 16.04 6.06
CA ALA A 362 5.09 16.39 4.65
C ALA A 362 5.31 17.89 4.42
N VAL A 363 5.41 18.24 3.16
CA VAL A 363 5.35 19.60 2.62
C VAL A 363 4.18 19.65 1.65
N ILE A 364 3.44 20.77 1.62
CA ILE A 364 2.38 21.01 0.63
C ILE A 364 2.78 22.25 -0.18
N GLU A 365 2.85 22.07 -1.49
CA GLU A 365 3.11 23.15 -2.44
C GLU A 365 1.91 24.13 -2.51
N PRO A 366 2.11 25.38 -2.98
CA PRO A 366 1.01 26.36 -3.12
C PRO A 366 -0.15 25.87 -4.02
N ASP A 367 0.12 24.98 -4.95
CA ASP A 367 -0.89 24.36 -5.84
C ASP A 367 -1.50 23.07 -5.27
N GLY A 368 -1.14 22.72 -4.03
CA GLY A 368 -1.71 21.60 -3.28
C GLY A 368 -0.97 20.27 -3.44
N PHE A 369 0.08 20.17 -4.26
CA PHE A 369 0.86 18.96 -4.38
C PHE A 369 1.59 18.62 -3.06
N HIS A 370 1.59 17.35 -2.69
CA HIS A 370 2.19 16.85 -1.45
C HIS A 370 3.50 16.13 -1.75
N ARG A 371 4.49 16.39 -0.90
CA ARG A 371 5.75 15.66 -0.85
C ARG A 371 5.92 15.09 0.55
N ILE A 372 5.99 13.77 0.66
CA ILE A 372 6.22 13.09 1.95
C ILE A 372 7.71 13.19 2.28
N VAL A 373 7.99 13.80 3.42
CA VAL A 373 9.36 13.96 3.91
C VAL A 373 9.83 12.70 4.64
N GLY A 374 8.91 12.01 5.32
CA GLY A 374 9.15 10.74 6.01
C GLY A 374 8.40 10.62 7.32
N ARG A 375 8.76 9.62 8.14
CA ARG A 375 8.21 9.42 9.48
C ARG A 375 8.74 10.46 10.46
N ALA A 376 7.85 11.09 11.21
CA ALA A 376 8.23 12.06 12.25
C ALA A 376 9.24 11.48 13.26
N SER A 377 9.11 10.19 13.58
CA SER A 377 9.94 9.50 14.59
C SER A 377 11.29 9.01 14.10
N THR A 378 11.52 8.90 12.78
CA THR A 378 12.74 8.26 12.22
C THR A 378 13.39 9.02 11.09
N ASP A 379 12.60 9.77 10.31
CA ASP A 379 13.08 10.40 9.07
C ASP A 379 13.16 11.93 9.19
N LEU A 380 12.60 12.51 10.25
CA LEU A 380 12.77 13.92 10.57
C LEU A 380 13.98 14.09 11.49
N ILE A 381 15.06 14.66 10.95
CA ILE A 381 16.31 14.89 11.67
C ILE A 381 16.33 16.33 12.18
N LYS A 382 16.54 16.51 13.49
CA LYS A 382 16.66 17.84 14.11
C LYS A 382 18.13 18.19 14.29
N SER A 383 18.71 18.90 13.31
CA SER A 383 20.14 19.21 13.25
C SER A 383 20.38 20.70 13.25
N GLY A 384 21.09 21.20 14.26
CA GLY A 384 21.47 22.62 14.35
C GLY A 384 20.28 23.59 14.34
N GLY A 385 19.15 23.20 14.93
CA GLY A 385 17.91 23.99 14.95
C GLY A 385 17.05 23.86 13.68
N TYR A 386 17.53 23.14 12.67
CA TYR A 386 16.78 22.87 11.46
C TYR A 386 16.06 21.52 11.52
N ARG A 387 14.93 21.42 10.81
CA ARG A 387 14.22 20.18 10.52
C ARG A 387 14.64 19.72 9.13
N VAL A 388 15.21 18.55 9.04
CA VAL A 388 15.75 17.99 7.81
C VAL A 388 15.09 16.65 7.53
N GLY A 389 14.50 16.51 6.36
CA GLY A 389 13.97 15.24 5.90
C GLY A 389 15.06 14.32 5.39
N ALA A 390 15.19 13.13 5.98
CA ALA A 390 16.15 12.13 5.52
C ALA A 390 15.94 11.77 4.03
N GLY A 391 14.69 11.69 3.59
CA GLY A 391 14.32 11.31 2.22
C GLY A 391 14.84 12.29 1.14
N GLU A 392 14.97 13.57 1.45
CA GLU A 392 15.53 14.55 0.50
C GLU A 392 17.00 14.24 0.21
N ILE A 393 17.76 13.94 1.26
CA ILE A 393 19.18 13.58 1.15
C ILE A 393 19.33 12.22 0.47
N GLU A 394 18.51 11.24 0.83
CA GLU A 394 18.49 9.92 0.19
C GLU A 394 18.24 10.02 -1.32
N THR A 395 17.31 10.89 -1.72
CA THR A 395 16.98 11.10 -3.13
C THR A 395 18.19 11.63 -3.91
N VAL A 396 18.92 12.61 -3.37
CA VAL A 396 20.13 13.17 -4.00
C VAL A 396 21.22 12.10 -4.09
N LEU A 397 21.47 11.38 -3.00
CA LEU A 397 22.51 10.35 -2.96
C LEU A 397 22.24 9.19 -3.91
N LEU A 398 20.99 8.74 -4.03
CA LEU A 398 20.57 7.71 -4.98
C LEU A 398 20.72 8.13 -6.45
N GLY A 399 20.82 9.42 -6.73
CA GLY A 399 21.16 9.95 -8.06
C GLY A 399 22.61 9.72 -8.48
N HIS A 400 23.50 9.38 -7.58
CA HIS A 400 24.91 9.17 -7.88
C HIS A 400 25.19 7.74 -8.35
N ALA A 401 25.96 7.58 -9.43
CA ALA A 401 26.17 6.29 -10.11
C ALA A 401 26.85 5.20 -9.24
N THR A 402 27.53 5.58 -8.15
CA THR A 402 28.18 4.63 -7.22
C THR A 402 27.28 4.18 -6.07
N VAL A 403 26.04 4.69 -5.97
CA VAL A 403 25.12 4.42 -4.87
C VAL A 403 24.01 3.48 -5.33
N ASP A 404 23.99 2.28 -4.77
CA ASP A 404 22.94 1.30 -5.02
C ASP A 404 21.78 1.45 -4.03
N GLU A 405 22.11 1.64 -2.73
CA GLU A 405 21.14 1.85 -1.65
C GLU A 405 21.66 2.90 -0.67
N VAL A 406 20.71 3.61 -0.03
CA VAL A 406 21.06 4.58 1.02
C VAL A 406 19.98 4.64 2.08
N ALA A 407 20.40 4.89 3.32
CA ALA A 407 19.53 5.25 4.43
C ALA A 407 20.18 6.39 5.22
N VAL A 408 19.43 7.47 5.43
CA VAL A 408 19.88 8.65 6.18
C VAL A 408 19.20 8.67 7.54
N VAL A 409 19.97 8.91 8.59
CA VAL A 409 19.50 8.99 9.98
C VAL A 409 20.13 10.16 10.72
N GLY A 410 19.44 10.62 11.75
CA GLY A 410 20.00 11.55 12.74
C GLY A 410 20.62 10.78 13.90
N LEU A 411 21.93 10.87 14.09
CA LEU A 411 22.59 10.31 15.26
C LEU A 411 22.83 11.41 16.32
N PRO A 412 22.78 11.09 17.62
CA PRO A 412 23.05 12.06 18.67
C PRO A 412 24.36 12.83 18.45
N ASP A 413 24.33 14.14 18.67
CA ASP A 413 25.48 15.04 18.54
C ASP A 413 25.38 16.15 19.58
N GLU A 414 26.48 16.47 20.26
CA GLU A 414 26.50 17.43 21.37
C GLU A 414 26.24 18.87 20.92
N ASP A 415 26.68 19.26 19.71
CA ASP A 415 26.51 20.63 19.20
C ASP A 415 25.20 20.79 18.40
N LEU A 416 24.86 19.80 17.59
CA LEU A 416 23.75 19.89 16.66
C LEU A 416 22.46 19.27 17.17
N GLY A 417 22.49 18.62 18.35
CA GLY A 417 21.42 17.75 18.83
C GLY A 417 21.41 16.41 18.09
N GLN A 418 21.33 16.46 16.77
CA GLN A 418 21.54 15.31 15.88
C GLN A 418 22.47 15.69 14.73
N LYS A 419 23.45 14.84 14.40
CA LYS A 419 24.20 14.92 13.15
C LYS A 419 23.58 14.03 12.09
N ILE A 420 23.58 14.50 10.86
CA ILE A 420 23.08 13.76 9.70
C ILE A 420 24.16 12.75 9.27
N VAL A 421 23.79 11.47 9.26
CA VAL A 421 24.66 10.36 8.82
C VAL A 421 23.95 9.57 7.72
N ALA A 422 24.66 9.34 6.60
CA ALA A 422 24.17 8.49 5.53
C ALA A 422 24.88 7.13 5.53
N PHE A 423 24.13 6.05 5.53
CA PHE A 423 24.59 4.68 5.34
C PHE A 423 24.38 4.32 3.87
N VAL A 424 25.46 4.01 3.17
CA VAL A 424 25.44 3.83 1.71
C VAL A 424 25.92 2.43 1.35
N VAL A 425 25.17 1.75 0.51
CA VAL A 425 25.59 0.53 -0.20
C VAL A 425 25.94 0.92 -1.63
N GLY A 426 27.09 0.46 -2.13
CA GLY A 426 27.50 0.76 -3.49
C GLY A 426 28.96 0.38 -3.76
N THR A 427 29.37 0.55 -5.01
CA THR A 427 30.72 0.20 -5.46
C THR A 427 31.52 1.45 -5.83
N GLY A 428 32.73 1.58 -5.29
CA GLY A 428 33.58 2.76 -5.55
C GLY A 428 33.05 4.05 -4.89
N VAL A 429 32.35 3.92 -3.79
CA VAL A 429 31.78 5.05 -3.03
C VAL A 429 32.89 5.89 -2.40
N GLU A 430 32.93 7.17 -2.74
CA GLU A 430 33.82 8.15 -2.11
C GLU A 430 33.01 9.11 -1.22
N PRO A 431 33.07 8.97 0.13
CA PRO A 431 32.24 9.75 1.07
C PRO A 431 32.31 11.28 0.86
N THR A 432 33.47 11.84 0.57
CA THR A 432 33.64 13.28 0.34
C THR A 432 32.89 13.76 -0.89
N VAL A 433 32.92 12.99 -1.98
CA VAL A 433 32.21 13.30 -3.24
C VAL A 433 30.69 13.34 -3.00
N LEU A 434 30.18 12.38 -2.24
CA LEU A 434 28.75 12.32 -1.93
C LEU A 434 28.31 13.44 -0.98
N ILE A 435 29.14 13.83 -0.01
CA ILE A 435 28.87 14.98 0.87
C ILE A 435 28.82 16.27 0.05
N ASP A 436 29.77 16.46 -0.88
CA ASP A 436 29.84 17.64 -1.74
C ASP A 436 28.68 17.66 -2.75
N LEU A 437 28.25 16.50 -3.25
CA LEU A 437 27.05 16.38 -4.08
C LEU A 437 25.81 16.91 -3.35
N VAL A 438 25.57 16.46 -2.12
CA VAL A 438 24.44 16.96 -1.33
C VAL A 438 24.56 18.46 -1.06
N ALA A 439 25.77 18.96 -0.81
CA ALA A 439 25.99 20.38 -0.58
C ALA A 439 25.78 21.26 -1.82
N SER A 440 25.94 20.68 -3.03
CA SER A 440 25.65 21.40 -4.29
C SER A 440 24.18 21.39 -4.68
N GLU A 441 23.44 20.35 -4.29
CA GLU A 441 22.04 20.15 -4.69
C GLU A 441 21.04 20.65 -3.63
N LEU A 442 21.44 20.64 -2.34
CA LEU A 442 20.57 21.01 -1.22
C LEU A 442 21.21 22.11 -0.37
N SER A 443 20.39 22.74 0.49
CA SER A 443 20.84 23.73 1.45
C SER A 443 21.90 23.17 2.40
N ASN A 444 22.88 24.00 2.80
CA ASN A 444 24.05 23.58 3.60
C ASN A 444 23.72 22.85 4.90
N HIS A 445 22.59 23.15 5.55
CA HIS A 445 22.18 22.50 6.79
C HIS A 445 21.71 21.04 6.56
N LYS A 446 21.40 20.65 5.31
CA LYS A 446 21.03 19.28 4.92
C LYS A 446 22.22 18.38 4.59
N ARG A 447 23.43 18.94 4.54
CA ARG A 447 24.65 18.20 4.22
C ARG A 447 24.96 17.14 5.29
N PRO A 448 25.15 15.85 4.91
CA PRO A 448 25.60 14.82 5.84
C PRO A 448 26.96 15.20 6.46
N ARG A 449 27.10 14.96 7.75
CA ARG A 449 28.39 15.12 8.46
C ARG A 449 29.25 13.88 8.33
N GLU A 450 28.63 12.75 8.00
CA GLU A 450 29.32 11.47 7.89
C GLU A 450 28.61 10.59 6.86
N ILE A 451 29.39 9.87 6.06
CA ILE A 451 28.89 8.79 5.20
C ILE A 451 29.59 7.50 5.60
N ARG A 452 28.79 6.48 5.92
CA ARG A 452 29.26 5.13 6.25
C ARG A 452 28.95 4.19 5.11
N VAL A 453 29.98 3.64 4.49
CA VAL A 453 29.79 2.59 3.46
C VAL A 453 29.58 1.27 4.18
N VAL A 454 28.50 0.56 3.81
CA VAL A 454 28.08 -0.70 4.39
C VAL A 454 27.79 -1.74 3.31
N ASP A 455 27.91 -3.02 3.64
CA ASP A 455 27.65 -4.11 2.69
C ASP A 455 26.15 -4.27 2.40
N SER A 456 25.29 -3.96 3.37
CA SER A 456 23.83 -4.05 3.22
C SER A 456 23.12 -3.20 4.27
N LEU A 457 21.87 -2.80 3.97
CA LEU A 457 21.00 -2.13 4.93
C LEU A 457 20.10 -3.14 5.65
N PRO A 458 19.88 -3.01 6.97
CA PRO A 458 18.98 -3.88 7.72
C PRO A 458 17.55 -3.72 7.22
N ARG A 459 16.85 -4.85 6.97
CA ARG A 459 15.49 -4.85 6.45
C ARG A 459 14.58 -5.76 7.26
N ASN A 460 13.29 -5.42 7.30
CA ASN A 460 12.27 -6.32 7.81
C ASN A 460 11.86 -7.37 6.75
N ALA A 461 10.99 -8.31 7.11
CA ALA A 461 10.48 -9.35 6.22
C ALA A 461 9.79 -8.78 4.94
N MET A 462 9.33 -7.53 4.97
CA MET A 462 8.73 -6.84 3.83
C MET A 462 9.75 -6.10 2.96
N GLY A 463 11.04 -6.23 3.24
CA GLY A 463 12.11 -5.53 2.53
C GLY A 463 12.28 -4.04 2.89
N LYS A 464 11.54 -3.53 3.90
CA LYS A 464 11.65 -2.13 4.35
C LYS A 464 12.87 -1.96 5.25
N VAL A 465 13.68 -0.92 4.96
CA VAL A 465 14.87 -0.58 5.75
C VAL A 465 14.48 -0.28 7.20
N GLN A 466 15.20 -0.88 8.14
CA GLN A 466 15.05 -0.72 9.59
C GLN A 466 16.02 0.35 10.11
N LYS A 467 15.73 1.63 9.85
CA LYS A 467 16.63 2.77 10.22
C LYS A 467 16.99 2.81 11.70
N LYS A 468 16.13 2.32 12.59
CA LYS A 468 16.42 2.23 14.03
C LYS A 468 17.58 1.29 14.40
N GLN A 469 18.00 0.43 13.47
CA GLN A 469 19.15 -0.48 13.64
C GLN A 469 20.46 0.13 13.10
N LEU A 470 20.40 1.34 12.52
CA LEU A 470 21.54 2.08 12.00
C LEU A 470 22.00 3.07 13.08
N SER A 471 23.04 2.73 13.84
CA SER A 471 23.60 3.53 14.93
C SER A 471 25.14 3.61 14.87
#